data_56b7eee5274579935caab1505370d4d5
#
_entry.id   56b7eee5274579935caab1505370d4d5
#
_cell.length_a   1.000
_cell.length_b   1.000
_cell.length_c   1.000
_cell.angle_alpha   90.00
_cell.angle_beta   90.00
_cell.angle_gamma   90.00
#
_symmetry.space_group_name_H-M   'P 1'
#
loop_
_entity.id
_entity.type
_entity.pdbx_description
1 polymer ?
#
loop_
_entity_poly.entity_id
_entity_poly.type
_entity_poly.pdbx_seq_one_letter_code
_entity_poly.pdbx_strand_id
1 'polypeptide(L)'
;MKTNLLWAAIAWTVVAPPTAWSQRGVEVTPFIGGQINGGLGLSTARYNRLDVQNGLNYGVSIGYLIGTHAGVEFMWNHNQADTLAQPIGGGADLRLFGLSTNQYLGDFVLHFKHRENRLRPFVLFGAGATNLAPDRSRVHSITRFAWVFGGGVKYNFSKHLGVRLQAKWSPTYINTISEGVWCDPFWFGCWTKGDSVFLKEFDGIAGLTFRF
;
A
#
# COMPACT_ATOMS: atom_id res chain seq x y z
N MET A 1 33.65 -9.29 -23.62
CA MET A 1 32.42 -9.46 -24.42
C MET A 1 31.57 -10.64 -23.93
N LYS A 2 31.13 -10.71 -22.66
CA LYS A 2 30.28 -11.83 -22.14
C LYS A 2 29.08 -11.39 -21.31
N THR A 3 28.76 -10.09 -21.24
CA THR A 3 27.70 -9.55 -20.38
C THR A 3 26.35 -9.31 -21.08
N ASN A 4 26.28 -9.39 -22.40
CA ASN A 4 25.06 -9.02 -23.14
C ASN A 4 24.07 -10.19 -23.37
N LEU A 5 24.47 -11.43 -23.08
CA LEU A 5 23.58 -12.60 -23.29
C LEU A 5 22.57 -12.80 -22.15
N LEU A 6 22.89 -12.37 -20.94
CA LEU A 6 22.00 -12.54 -19.77
C LEU A 6 20.78 -11.61 -19.81
N TRP A 7 20.94 -10.40 -20.32
CA TRP A 7 19.84 -9.45 -20.46
C TRP A 7 18.85 -9.82 -21.58
N ALA A 8 19.33 -10.47 -22.62
CA ALA A 8 18.47 -10.98 -23.69
C ALA A 8 17.57 -12.13 -23.21
N ALA A 9 18.06 -12.97 -22.29
CA ALA A 9 17.28 -14.08 -21.76
C ALA A 9 16.16 -13.61 -20.82
N ILE A 10 16.38 -12.53 -20.06
CA ILE A 10 15.36 -11.95 -19.14
C ILE A 10 14.26 -11.24 -19.96
N ALA A 11 14.60 -10.57 -21.05
CA ALA A 11 13.62 -9.91 -21.92
C ALA A 11 12.69 -10.91 -22.65
N TRP A 12 13.16 -12.11 -22.95
CA TRP A 12 12.36 -13.13 -23.65
C TRP A 12 11.37 -13.86 -22.74
N THR A 13 11.59 -13.91 -21.45
CA THR A 13 10.64 -14.54 -20.49
C THR A 13 9.40 -13.69 -20.23
N VAL A 14 9.43 -12.39 -20.52
CA VAL A 14 8.29 -11.47 -20.32
C VAL A 14 7.34 -11.46 -21.53
N VAL A 15 7.77 -11.93 -22.68
CA VAL A 15 6.99 -11.93 -23.95
C VAL A 15 6.48 -13.34 -24.31
N ALA A 16 6.38 -14.26 -23.37
CA ALA A 16 5.67 -15.51 -23.61
C ALA A 16 4.19 -15.23 -23.94
N PRO A 17 3.64 -15.76 -25.04
CA PRO A 17 2.28 -15.44 -25.45
C PRO A 17 1.26 -15.86 -24.36
N PRO A 18 0.25 -15.02 -24.10
CA PRO A 18 -0.71 -15.21 -22.99
C PRO A 18 -1.61 -16.46 -23.13
N THR A 19 -1.46 -17.25 -24.16
CA THR A 19 -2.32 -18.41 -24.45
C THR A 19 -2.20 -19.55 -23.42
N ALA A 20 -1.05 -19.69 -22.74
CA ALA A 20 -0.86 -20.73 -21.72
C ALA A 20 -1.42 -20.34 -20.32
N TRP A 21 -1.72 -19.06 -20.09
CA TRP A 21 -2.13 -18.53 -18.81
C TRP A 21 -3.66 -18.31 -18.70
N SER A 22 -4.35 -18.29 -19.83
CA SER A 22 -5.80 -18.06 -19.91
C SER A 22 -6.66 -19.06 -19.12
N GLN A 23 -6.11 -20.22 -18.79
CA GLN A 23 -6.85 -21.27 -18.04
C GLN A 23 -6.61 -21.20 -16.51
N ARG A 24 -5.65 -20.42 -16.02
CA ARG A 24 -5.20 -20.47 -14.63
C ARG A 24 -5.78 -19.38 -13.71
N GLY A 25 -6.62 -18.48 -14.21
CA GLY A 25 -7.29 -17.49 -13.36
C GLY A 25 -6.38 -16.42 -12.76
N VAL A 26 -5.28 -16.08 -13.44
CA VAL A 26 -4.39 -14.96 -13.03
C VAL A 26 -5.03 -13.64 -13.41
N GLU A 27 -5.01 -12.68 -12.49
CA GLU A 27 -5.45 -11.30 -12.71
C GLU A 27 -4.30 -10.35 -12.36
N VAL A 28 -4.04 -9.38 -13.23
CA VAL A 28 -3.08 -8.30 -12.98
C VAL A 28 -3.84 -6.98 -13.03
N THR A 29 -3.70 -6.17 -11.99
CA THR A 29 -4.44 -4.92 -11.87
C THR A 29 -3.50 -3.77 -11.50
N PRO A 30 -2.94 -3.03 -12.45
CA PRO A 30 -2.39 -1.71 -12.18
C PRO A 30 -3.50 -0.77 -11.71
N PHE A 31 -3.19 0.06 -10.71
CA PHE A 31 -4.17 0.97 -10.12
C PHE A 31 -3.56 2.32 -9.73
N ILE A 32 -4.44 3.30 -9.59
CA ILE A 32 -4.17 4.61 -9.00
C ILE A 32 -5.28 4.95 -8.01
N GLY A 33 -4.98 5.78 -7.02
CA GLY A 33 -5.98 6.15 -6.03
C GLY A 33 -5.58 7.31 -5.15
N GLY A 34 -6.36 7.51 -4.10
CA GLY A 34 -6.09 8.46 -3.03
C GLY A 34 -6.00 7.74 -1.70
N GLN A 35 -5.07 8.19 -0.88
CA GLN A 35 -4.85 7.71 0.48
C GLN A 35 -5.14 8.81 1.48
N ILE A 36 -5.97 8.49 2.47
CA ILE A 36 -6.26 9.33 3.62
C ILE A 36 -5.50 8.73 4.80
N ASN A 37 -4.62 9.52 5.39
CA ASN A 37 -3.78 9.12 6.50
C ASN A 37 -4.32 9.65 7.82
N GLY A 38 -4.31 8.80 8.86
CA GLY A 38 -4.63 9.21 10.22
C GLY A 38 -3.44 9.90 10.87
N GLY A 39 -3.72 10.94 11.67
CA GLY A 39 -2.70 11.60 12.49
C GLY A 39 -2.21 10.72 13.64
N LEU A 40 -0.94 10.83 13.96
CA LEU A 40 -0.32 10.23 15.13
C LEU A 40 -0.30 11.25 16.27
N GLY A 41 -0.93 10.94 17.39
CA GLY A 41 -0.83 11.76 18.60
C GLY A 41 0.60 11.76 19.12
N LEU A 42 1.17 12.94 19.31
CA LEU A 42 2.49 13.13 19.91
C LEU A 42 2.33 13.73 21.29
N SER A 43 3.21 13.33 22.20
CA SER A 43 3.30 13.95 23.53
C SER A 43 4.73 14.48 23.69
N THR A 44 5.03 15.58 23.02
CA THR A 44 6.32 16.26 23.14
C THR A 44 6.14 17.66 23.72
N ALA A 45 7.21 18.29 24.20
CA ALA A 45 7.15 19.63 24.78
C ALA A 45 6.77 20.74 23.77
N ARG A 46 6.78 20.46 22.47
CA ARG A 46 6.56 21.47 21.40
C ARG A 46 5.44 21.15 20.42
N TYR A 47 5.12 19.87 20.23
CA TYR A 47 4.14 19.43 19.23
C TYR A 47 3.12 18.50 19.86
N ASN A 48 1.87 18.72 19.49
CA ASN A 48 0.74 17.93 20.01
C ASN A 48 0.35 16.78 19.05
N ARG A 49 0.61 16.96 17.76
CA ARG A 49 0.17 16.03 16.74
C ARG A 49 1.13 16.01 15.54
N LEU A 50 1.30 14.82 15.00
CA LEU A 50 1.95 14.59 13.71
C LEU A 50 0.89 14.13 12.73
N ASP A 51 0.65 14.89 11.69
CA ASP A 51 -0.29 14.55 10.64
C ASP A 51 0.48 14.18 9.36
N VAL A 52 0.17 13.01 8.81
CA VAL A 52 0.61 12.62 7.48
C VAL A 52 -0.44 13.10 6.51
N GLN A 53 -0.05 13.96 5.56
CA GLN A 53 -0.98 14.47 4.57
C GLN A 53 -1.59 13.37 3.72
N ASN A 54 -2.78 13.65 3.21
CA ASN A 54 -3.39 12.80 2.20
C ASN A 54 -2.56 12.86 0.91
N GLY A 55 -2.40 11.73 0.24
CA GLY A 55 -1.57 11.61 -0.95
C GLY A 55 -2.22 10.79 -2.04
N LEU A 56 -1.65 10.90 -3.24
CA LEU A 56 -1.96 9.99 -4.32
C LEU A 56 -1.17 8.69 -4.10
N ASN A 57 -1.82 7.56 -4.36
CA ASN A 57 -1.19 6.27 -4.36
C ASN A 57 -1.30 5.61 -5.74
N TYR A 58 -0.36 4.75 -6.05
CA TYR A 58 -0.38 3.91 -7.23
C TYR A 58 0.32 2.58 -6.95
N GLY A 59 0.00 1.60 -7.76
CA GLY A 59 0.57 0.28 -7.55
C GLY A 59 0.06 -0.77 -8.52
N VAL A 60 0.30 -2.01 -8.15
CA VAL A 60 -0.14 -3.17 -8.91
C VAL A 60 -0.57 -4.28 -7.96
N SER A 61 -1.63 -4.98 -8.30
CA SER A 61 -2.00 -6.23 -7.66
C SER A 61 -1.92 -7.39 -8.66
N ILE A 62 -1.46 -8.55 -8.17
CA ILE A 62 -1.38 -9.79 -8.92
C ILE A 62 -2.18 -10.83 -8.12
N GLY A 63 -3.30 -11.26 -8.68
CA GLY A 63 -4.22 -12.20 -8.07
C GLY A 63 -4.25 -13.54 -8.77
N TYR A 64 -4.48 -14.58 -7.99
CA TYR A 64 -4.76 -15.92 -8.48
C TYR A 64 -6.10 -16.40 -7.93
N LEU A 65 -7.02 -16.74 -8.82
CA LEU A 65 -8.34 -17.23 -8.45
C LEU A 65 -8.28 -18.72 -8.11
N ILE A 66 -8.72 -19.04 -6.90
CA ILE A 66 -8.86 -20.40 -6.40
C ILE A 66 -10.35 -20.76 -6.51
N GLY A 67 -10.72 -21.40 -7.61
CA GLY A 67 -12.14 -21.70 -7.91
C GLY A 67 -12.95 -20.48 -8.34
N THR A 68 -14.23 -20.44 -8.00
CA THR A 68 -15.18 -19.45 -8.50
C THR A 68 -15.33 -18.22 -7.63
N HIS A 69 -15.11 -18.34 -6.31
CA HIS A 69 -15.42 -17.32 -5.33
C HIS A 69 -14.21 -16.84 -4.52
N ALA A 70 -13.15 -17.63 -4.43
CA ALA A 70 -11.98 -17.31 -3.62
C ALA A 70 -10.76 -17.03 -4.48
N GLY A 71 -9.86 -16.21 -3.97
CA GLY A 71 -8.56 -15.92 -4.59
C GLY A 71 -7.56 -15.46 -3.56
N VAL A 72 -6.29 -15.51 -3.94
CA VAL A 72 -5.19 -14.88 -3.22
C VAL A 72 -4.62 -13.79 -4.09
N GLU A 73 -4.16 -12.73 -3.48
CA GLU A 73 -3.64 -11.56 -4.20
C GLU A 73 -2.40 -11.04 -3.48
N PHE A 74 -1.39 -10.69 -4.25
CA PHE A 74 -0.27 -9.87 -3.79
C PHE A 74 -0.48 -8.45 -4.30
N MET A 75 -0.39 -7.46 -3.41
CA MET A 75 -0.53 -6.06 -3.73
C MET A 75 0.73 -5.29 -3.32
N TRP A 76 1.29 -4.55 -4.26
CA TRP A 76 2.25 -3.50 -3.99
C TRP A 76 1.57 -2.14 -4.18
N ASN A 77 1.65 -1.28 -3.16
CA ASN A 77 1.09 0.06 -3.15
C ASN A 77 2.17 1.07 -2.74
N HIS A 78 2.32 2.14 -3.50
CA HIS A 78 3.25 3.22 -3.24
C HIS A 78 2.50 4.53 -3.03
N ASN A 79 2.86 5.26 -1.98
CA ASN A 79 2.34 6.59 -1.67
C ASN A 79 3.49 7.53 -1.29
N GLN A 80 3.34 8.81 -1.64
CA GLN A 80 4.20 9.89 -1.16
C GLN A 80 3.32 10.96 -0.51
N ALA A 81 3.64 11.30 0.73
CA ALA A 81 2.91 12.30 1.49
C ALA A 81 3.86 13.16 2.33
N ASP A 82 3.49 14.40 2.58
CA ASP A 82 4.23 15.27 3.49
C ASP A 82 3.78 15.04 4.93
N THR A 83 4.73 15.14 5.83
CA THR A 83 4.48 15.05 7.27
C THR A 83 4.47 16.44 7.88
N LEU A 84 3.36 16.76 8.55
CA LEU A 84 3.15 18.05 9.22
C LEU A 84 3.16 17.86 10.73
N ALA A 85 3.75 18.81 11.44
CA ALA A 85 3.69 18.88 12.90
C ALA A 85 2.87 20.09 13.34
N GLN A 86 1.93 19.86 14.26
CA GLN A 86 1.11 20.90 14.84
C GLN A 86 1.73 21.41 16.15
N PRO A 87 2.12 22.70 16.24
CA PRO A 87 2.72 23.27 17.45
C PRO A 87 1.71 23.34 18.61
N ILE A 88 2.21 23.16 19.85
CA ILE A 88 1.44 23.41 21.06
C ILE A 88 1.24 24.92 21.19
N GLY A 89 -0.01 25.38 21.33
CA GLY A 89 -0.33 26.81 21.49
C GLY A 89 -0.89 27.48 20.24
N GLY A 90 -1.06 26.75 19.17
CA GLY A 90 -1.61 27.25 17.92
C GLY A 90 -0.54 27.93 17.04
N GLY A 91 -0.71 27.82 15.75
CA GLY A 91 0.22 28.33 14.73
C GLY A 91 0.02 27.57 13.43
N ALA A 92 0.70 27.99 12.37
CA ALA A 92 0.71 27.26 11.12
C ALA A 92 1.43 25.91 11.28
N ASP A 93 0.88 24.87 10.64
CA ASP A 93 1.50 23.57 10.59
C ASP A 93 2.89 23.64 9.94
N LEU A 94 3.88 23.03 10.57
CA LEU A 94 5.25 22.99 10.08
C LEU A 94 5.49 21.72 9.28
N ARG A 95 5.83 21.85 8.00
CA ARG A 95 6.30 20.72 7.18
C ARG A 95 7.64 20.23 7.71
N LEU A 96 7.68 18.95 8.13
CA LEU A 96 8.90 18.35 8.67
C LEU A 96 9.73 17.68 7.57
N PHE A 97 9.13 16.77 6.82
CA PHE A 97 9.78 16.00 5.74
C PHE A 97 8.73 15.28 4.87
N GLY A 98 9.15 14.86 3.68
CA GLY A 98 8.39 13.94 2.84
C GLY A 98 8.53 12.50 3.35
N LEU A 99 7.43 11.77 3.33
CA LEU A 99 7.37 10.35 3.69
C LEU A 99 6.97 9.54 2.46
N SER A 100 7.83 8.62 2.07
CA SER A 100 7.52 7.62 1.05
C SER A 100 7.12 6.33 1.73
N THR A 101 5.93 5.84 1.40
CA THR A 101 5.36 4.62 1.97
C THR A 101 5.23 3.56 0.88
N ASN A 102 5.81 2.39 1.11
CA ASN A 102 5.63 1.21 0.26
C ASN A 102 4.97 0.11 1.07
N GLN A 103 3.82 -0.36 0.60
CA GLN A 103 3.08 -1.48 1.21
C GLN A 103 3.21 -2.72 0.32
N TYR A 104 3.51 -3.85 0.95
CA TYR A 104 3.58 -5.17 0.35
C TYR A 104 2.60 -6.07 1.11
N LEU A 105 1.46 -6.35 0.50
CA LEU A 105 0.33 -7.01 1.15
C LEU A 105 0.02 -8.34 0.47
N GLY A 106 -0.25 -9.36 1.27
CA GLY A 106 -0.80 -10.63 0.83
C GLY A 106 -2.26 -10.74 1.29
N ASP A 107 -3.18 -10.80 0.34
CA ASP A 107 -4.61 -10.68 0.58
C ASP A 107 -5.34 -11.95 0.17
N PHE A 108 -6.32 -12.32 0.96
CA PHE A 108 -7.35 -13.27 0.61
C PHE A 108 -8.58 -12.53 0.12
N VAL A 109 -9.07 -12.87 -1.06
CA VAL A 109 -10.18 -12.17 -1.73
C VAL A 109 -11.36 -13.10 -1.89
N LEU A 110 -12.53 -12.69 -1.39
CA LEU A 110 -13.80 -13.40 -1.55
C LEU A 110 -14.73 -12.65 -2.48
N HIS A 111 -15.13 -13.29 -3.56
CA HIS A 111 -16.07 -12.76 -4.53
C HIS A 111 -17.47 -13.31 -4.26
N PHE A 112 -18.48 -12.43 -4.24
CA PHE A 112 -19.87 -12.83 -4.00
C PHE A 112 -20.60 -13.37 -5.25
N LYS A 113 -19.99 -13.22 -6.43
CA LYS A 113 -20.55 -13.69 -7.68
C LYS A 113 -19.54 -14.50 -8.48
N HIS A 114 -20.06 -15.39 -9.34
CA HIS A 114 -19.26 -16.23 -10.22
C HIS A 114 -18.35 -15.41 -11.18
N ARG A 115 -17.28 -16.03 -11.66
CA ARG A 115 -16.30 -15.41 -12.55
C ARG A 115 -16.92 -14.84 -13.85
N GLU A 116 -17.99 -15.43 -14.33
CA GLU A 116 -18.66 -15.04 -15.58
C GLU A 116 -19.52 -13.79 -15.46
N ASN A 117 -19.86 -13.40 -14.23
CA ASN A 117 -20.70 -12.22 -14.02
C ASN A 117 -19.93 -10.93 -14.36
N ARG A 118 -20.60 -10.00 -15.03
CA ARG A 118 -20.01 -8.69 -15.36
C ARG A 118 -19.68 -7.89 -14.12
N LEU A 119 -20.57 -7.87 -13.14
CA LEU A 119 -20.37 -7.17 -11.88
C LEU A 119 -20.06 -8.17 -10.77
N ARG A 120 -18.89 -8.07 -10.15
CA ARG A 120 -18.40 -8.96 -9.11
C ARG A 120 -17.98 -8.17 -7.86
N PRO A 121 -18.88 -7.99 -6.90
CA PRO A 121 -18.51 -7.48 -5.59
C PRO A 121 -17.57 -8.45 -4.89
N PHE A 122 -16.64 -7.90 -4.10
CA PHE A 122 -15.69 -8.69 -3.33
C PHE A 122 -15.35 -8.02 -2.01
N VAL A 123 -14.87 -8.81 -1.06
CA VAL A 123 -14.19 -8.36 0.15
C VAL A 123 -12.79 -8.96 0.18
N LEU A 124 -11.89 -8.29 0.84
CA LEU A 124 -10.53 -8.76 1.03
C LEU A 124 -10.08 -8.55 2.48
N PHE A 125 -9.22 -9.43 2.92
CA PHE A 125 -8.50 -9.31 4.17
C PHE A 125 -7.11 -9.93 4.02
N GLY A 126 -6.15 -9.39 4.72
CA GLY A 126 -4.79 -9.87 4.59
C GLY A 126 -3.83 -9.23 5.56
N ALA A 127 -2.58 -9.46 5.30
CA ALA A 127 -1.48 -8.92 6.09
C ALA A 127 -0.23 -8.74 5.23
N GLY A 128 0.69 -7.93 5.74
CA GLY A 128 1.95 -7.71 5.05
C GLY A 128 2.86 -6.76 5.79
N ALA A 129 3.64 -6.03 5.03
CA ALA A 129 4.63 -5.11 5.55
C ALA A 129 4.49 -3.73 4.89
N THR A 130 4.59 -2.69 5.70
CA THR A 130 4.71 -1.31 5.26
C THR A 130 6.13 -0.82 5.51
N ASN A 131 6.82 -0.41 4.47
CA ASN A 131 8.11 0.25 4.54
C ASN A 131 7.90 1.77 4.49
N LEU A 132 8.33 2.45 5.54
CA LEU A 132 8.27 3.89 5.71
C LEU A 132 9.68 4.46 5.49
N ALA A 133 9.85 5.26 4.45
CA ALA A 133 11.12 5.87 4.08
C ALA A 133 11.00 7.40 4.09
N PRO A 134 11.50 8.08 5.13
CA PRO A 134 11.57 9.53 5.18
C PRO A 134 12.57 10.09 4.16
N ASP A 135 12.21 11.20 3.51
CA ASP A 135 13.10 11.91 2.57
C ASP A 135 14.11 12.78 3.32
N ARG A 136 14.93 12.14 4.15
CA ARG A 136 16.05 12.79 4.87
C ARG A 136 17.23 11.85 4.99
N SER A 137 18.40 12.33 4.61
CA SER A 137 19.66 11.56 4.53
C SER A 137 20.19 10.99 5.85
N ARG A 138 19.56 11.27 6.99
CA ARG A 138 19.98 10.78 8.32
C ARG A 138 18.93 9.95 9.05
N VAL A 139 17.78 9.69 8.43
CA VAL A 139 16.71 8.88 9.00
C VAL A 139 16.61 7.58 8.21
N HIS A 140 16.73 6.46 8.92
CA HIS A 140 16.64 5.14 8.28
C HIS A 140 15.19 4.78 7.96
N SER A 141 15.00 4.09 6.84
CA SER A 141 13.71 3.47 6.53
C SER A 141 13.41 2.35 7.53
N ILE A 142 12.14 2.22 7.86
CA ILE A 142 11.67 1.15 8.75
C ILE A 142 10.57 0.36 8.08
N THR A 143 10.58 -0.94 8.34
CA THR A 143 9.52 -1.83 7.88
C THR A 143 8.71 -2.29 9.08
N ARG A 144 7.39 -2.19 8.96
CA ARG A 144 6.43 -2.53 10.01
C ARG A 144 5.34 -3.44 9.48
N PHE A 145 4.80 -4.25 10.36
CA PHE A 145 3.70 -5.14 10.05
C PHE A 145 2.40 -4.36 9.85
N ALA A 146 1.62 -4.74 8.84
CA ALA A 146 0.34 -4.15 8.53
C ALA A 146 -0.72 -5.22 8.32
N TRP A 147 -1.95 -4.93 8.76
CA TRP A 147 -3.16 -5.66 8.38
C TRP A 147 -3.84 -4.92 7.24
N VAL A 148 -4.67 -5.62 6.48
CA VAL A 148 -5.54 -4.99 5.51
C VAL A 148 -6.94 -5.60 5.54
N PHE A 149 -7.92 -4.73 5.46
CA PHE A 149 -9.32 -5.07 5.29
C PHE A 149 -9.90 -4.16 4.23
N GLY A 150 -10.71 -4.71 3.36
CA GLY A 150 -11.29 -3.89 2.31
C GLY A 150 -12.35 -4.62 1.51
N GLY A 151 -12.82 -3.94 0.50
CA GLY A 151 -13.78 -4.49 -0.42
C GLY A 151 -13.96 -3.58 -1.62
N GLY A 152 -14.69 -4.08 -2.58
CA GLY A 152 -14.89 -3.33 -3.80
C GLY A 152 -15.74 -4.07 -4.81
N VAL A 153 -15.65 -3.60 -6.02
CA VAL A 153 -16.37 -4.17 -7.14
C VAL A 153 -15.45 -4.26 -8.35
N LYS A 154 -15.52 -5.39 -9.05
CA LYS A 154 -14.90 -5.58 -10.36
C LYS A 154 -16.02 -5.56 -11.42
N TYR A 155 -15.86 -4.76 -12.45
CA TYR A 155 -16.74 -4.75 -13.61
C TYR A 155 -16.00 -5.25 -14.84
N ASN A 156 -16.49 -6.35 -15.42
CA ASN A 156 -15.85 -7.04 -16.52
C ASN A 156 -16.46 -6.61 -17.84
N PHE A 157 -15.71 -5.92 -18.67
CA PHE A 157 -16.13 -5.55 -20.03
C PHE A 157 -16.05 -6.76 -20.98
N SER A 158 -15.00 -7.56 -20.81
CA SER A 158 -14.73 -8.75 -21.60
C SER A 158 -14.19 -9.90 -20.74
N LYS A 159 -13.86 -11.01 -21.36
CA LYS A 159 -13.21 -12.16 -20.70
C LYS A 159 -11.81 -11.80 -20.17
N HIS A 160 -11.14 -10.82 -20.77
CA HIS A 160 -9.76 -10.47 -20.47
C HIS A 160 -9.58 -9.08 -19.85
N LEU A 161 -10.60 -8.23 -19.89
CA LEU A 161 -10.50 -6.85 -19.44
C LEU A 161 -11.63 -6.46 -18.51
N GLY A 162 -11.32 -5.79 -17.43
CA GLY A 162 -12.27 -5.22 -16.49
C GLY A 162 -11.72 -3.97 -15.81
N VAL A 163 -12.56 -3.37 -14.98
CA VAL A 163 -12.23 -2.28 -14.06
C VAL A 163 -12.47 -2.75 -12.65
N ARG A 164 -11.60 -2.33 -11.72
CA ARG A 164 -11.71 -2.56 -10.29
C ARG A 164 -11.84 -1.23 -9.57
N LEU A 165 -12.83 -1.10 -8.71
CA LEU A 165 -12.96 -0.05 -7.71
C LEU A 165 -12.89 -0.70 -6.33
N GLN A 166 -12.05 -0.17 -5.45
CA GLN A 166 -11.80 -0.76 -4.14
C GLN A 166 -11.57 0.33 -3.11
N ALA A 167 -12.08 0.09 -1.91
CA ALA A 167 -11.70 0.80 -0.70
C ALA A 167 -11.03 -0.17 0.27
N LYS A 168 -9.93 0.22 0.88
CA LYS A 168 -9.23 -0.58 1.88
C LYS A 168 -8.78 0.25 3.07
N TRP A 169 -8.73 -0.38 4.22
CA TRP A 169 -8.17 0.14 5.45
C TRP A 169 -6.98 -0.71 5.85
N SER A 170 -5.83 -0.08 6.04
CA SER A 170 -4.55 -0.76 6.31
C SER A 170 -3.90 -0.19 7.57
N PRO A 171 -4.27 -0.67 8.78
CA PRO A 171 -3.58 -0.26 10.00
C PRO A 171 -2.18 -0.86 10.05
N THR A 172 -1.18 0.01 10.11
CA THR A 172 0.24 -0.37 10.28
C THR A 172 0.63 -0.25 11.75
N TYR A 173 1.15 -1.32 12.33
CA TYR A 173 1.56 -1.38 13.73
C TYR A 173 2.91 -0.69 13.94
N ILE A 174 2.93 0.38 14.72
CA ILE A 174 4.15 1.11 15.10
C ILE A 174 4.42 0.83 16.57
N ASN A 175 5.49 0.07 16.83
CA ASN A 175 5.99 -0.13 18.20
C ASN A 175 6.98 0.99 18.53
N THR A 176 6.68 1.76 19.56
CA THR A 176 7.46 2.94 19.97
C THR A 176 8.57 2.64 20.98
N ILE A 177 8.65 1.41 21.50
CA ILE A 177 9.48 1.11 22.67
C ILE A 177 10.96 0.87 22.33
N SER A 178 11.31 0.41 21.12
CA SER A 178 12.64 -0.16 20.91
C SER A 178 13.57 0.57 19.95
N GLU A 179 13.08 1.44 19.10
CA GLU A 179 13.96 2.19 18.20
C GLU A 179 13.29 3.52 17.86
N GLY A 180 13.91 4.61 18.26
CA GLY A 180 13.46 5.97 17.97
C GLY A 180 13.33 6.21 16.47
N VAL A 181 12.20 5.82 15.94
CA VAL A 181 11.86 5.88 14.51
C VAL A 181 11.90 7.31 13.98
N TRP A 182 11.77 8.26 14.87
CA TRP A 182 11.66 9.67 14.59
C TRP A 182 12.57 10.47 15.52
N CYS A 183 13.87 10.16 15.52
CA CYS A 183 14.88 10.96 16.22
C CYS A 183 15.36 12.06 15.29
N ASP A 184 15.13 13.31 15.65
CA ASP A 184 15.84 14.44 15.04
C ASP A 184 17.20 14.58 15.73
N PRO A 185 18.32 14.33 15.04
CA PRO A 185 19.66 14.41 15.65
C PRO A 185 20.08 15.84 16.01
N PHE A 186 19.35 16.88 15.58
CA PHE A 186 19.80 18.25 15.73
C PHE A 186 19.04 19.08 16.79
N TRP A 187 17.72 18.86 16.98
CA TRP A 187 16.92 19.79 17.77
C TRP A 187 15.81 19.20 18.65
N PHE A 188 15.35 17.98 18.43
CA PHE A 188 14.07 17.57 18.99
C PHE A 188 14.02 16.24 19.75
N GLY A 189 15.13 15.52 19.87
CA GLY A 189 15.16 14.24 20.57
C GLY A 189 14.34 13.13 19.86
N CYS A 190 14.35 11.96 20.45
CA CYS A 190 13.52 10.84 19.99
C CYS A 190 12.09 11.01 20.47
N TRP A 191 11.13 10.87 19.58
CA TRP A 191 9.73 11.00 19.88
C TRP A 191 9.20 9.62 20.28
N THR A 192 9.31 9.32 21.56
CA THR A 192 8.79 8.08 22.14
C THR A 192 7.48 8.38 22.85
N LYS A 193 6.39 7.78 22.39
CA LYS A 193 5.18 7.61 23.18
C LYS A 193 5.16 6.19 23.70
N GLY A 194 4.91 6.01 24.97
CA GLY A 194 4.95 4.71 25.67
C GLY A 194 3.86 3.69 25.30
N ASP A 195 3.01 3.97 24.31
CA ASP A 195 1.94 3.06 23.87
C ASP A 195 2.10 2.71 22.40
N SER A 196 1.80 1.49 22.04
CA SER A 196 1.73 1.04 20.65
C SER A 196 0.64 1.81 19.90
N VAL A 197 1.01 2.39 18.76
CA VAL A 197 0.11 3.21 17.95
C VAL A 197 -0.06 2.56 16.57
N PHE A 198 -1.31 2.54 16.09
CA PHE A 198 -1.59 2.15 14.73
C PHE A 198 -1.64 3.39 13.84
N LEU A 199 -0.81 3.44 12.81
CA LEU A 199 -0.99 4.35 11.70
C LEU A 199 -2.17 3.84 10.87
N LYS A 200 -3.25 4.62 10.87
CA LYS A 200 -4.48 4.27 10.14
C LYS A 200 -4.40 4.86 8.74
N GLU A 201 -4.44 4.01 7.76
CA GLU A 201 -4.42 4.38 6.35
C GLU A 201 -5.70 3.88 5.69
N PHE A 202 -6.38 4.75 4.98
CA PHE A 202 -7.57 4.43 4.21
C PHE A 202 -7.34 4.80 2.76
N ASP A 203 -7.45 3.83 1.86
CA ASP A 203 -7.22 4.00 0.43
C ASP A 203 -8.51 3.81 -0.36
N GLY A 204 -8.74 4.70 -1.32
CA GLY A 204 -9.67 4.51 -2.41
C GLY A 204 -8.91 4.34 -3.71
N ILE A 205 -9.06 3.22 -4.40
CA ILE A 205 -8.30 2.90 -5.62
C ILE A 205 -9.21 2.53 -6.78
N ALA A 206 -8.77 2.90 -7.98
CA ALA A 206 -9.35 2.50 -9.26
C ALA A 206 -8.26 1.87 -10.15
N GLY A 207 -8.54 0.75 -10.77
CA GLY A 207 -7.57 0.03 -11.58
C GLY A 207 -8.18 -0.69 -12.78
N LEU A 208 -7.31 -1.00 -13.73
CA LEU A 208 -7.65 -1.84 -14.90
C LEU A 208 -7.23 -3.27 -14.61
N THR A 209 -8.15 -4.21 -14.69
CA THR A 209 -7.89 -5.64 -14.44
C THR A 209 -7.72 -6.38 -15.76
N PHE A 210 -6.55 -6.95 -15.96
CA PHE A 210 -6.22 -7.86 -17.06
C PHE A 210 -6.30 -9.29 -16.56
N ARG A 211 -6.99 -10.16 -17.30
CA ARG A 211 -7.19 -11.57 -16.98
C ARG A 211 -6.50 -12.46 -18.01
N PHE A 212 -5.80 -13.43 -17.51
CA PHE A 212 -5.07 -14.41 -18.27
C PHE A 212 -5.57 -15.82 -18.02
#